data_61dc7f04f70f42309db955d18c7a92a8
#
_entry.id   61dc7f04f70f42309db955d18c7a92a8
#
_cell.length_a   1.000
_cell.length_b   1.000
_cell.length_c   1.000
_cell.angle_alpha   90.00
_cell.angle_beta   90.00
_cell.angle_gamma   90.00
#
_symmetry.space_group_name_H-M   'P 1'
#
loop_
_entity.id
_entity.type
_entity.pdbx_description
1 polymer ?
#
loop_
_entity_poly.entity_id
_entity_poly.type
_entity_poly.pdbx_seq_one_letter_code
_entity_poly.pdbx_strand_id
1 'polypeptide(L)'
;IQIANELKEYEFTFITSQITENEILSNNINLVKGHWNLSELTDIEIRKFYDSAKLTLIPLIESYQPSGQSVALQSMSMGVPVLITKTRGFWDFENFENNKHLIFIENNSLETWVKEIKLILSDSERCEVIKNKSRDLIEKKFDLSKFNEDLIKLIH
;
A
#
# COMPACT_ATOMS: atom_id res chain seq x y z
N ILE A 1 -4.67 -13.70 -0.45
CA ILE A 1 -4.54 -15.07 0.11
C ILE A 1 -3.40 -15.83 -0.56
N GLN A 2 -3.38 -16.00 -1.90
CA GLN A 2 -2.37 -16.80 -2.61
C GLN A 2 -0.94 -16.40 -2.28
N ILE A 3 -0.62 -15.10 -2.25
CA ILE A 3 0.71 -14.59 -1.87
C ILE A 3 1.10 -15.05 -0.46
N ALA A 4 0.19 -14.96 0.51
CA ALA A 4 0.45 -15.37 1.88
C ALA A 4 0.64 -16.90 2.00
N ASN A 5 -0.08 -17.67 1.20
CA ASN A 5 0.10 -19.11 1.16
C ASN A 5 1.46 -19.56 0.61
N GLU A 6 2.07 -18.78 -0.30
CA GLU A 6 3.41 -19.04 -0.84
C GLU A 6 4.53 -18.51 0.08
N LEU A 7 4.25 -17.49 0.89
CA LEU A 7 5.21 -16.82 1.76
C LEU A 7 4.92 -17.11 3.23
N LYS A 8 4.94 -18.39 3.62
CA LYS A 8 4.58 -18.84 4.97
C LYS A 8 5.54 -18.36 6.06
N GLU A 9 6.72 -17.93 5.68
CA GLU A 9 7.74 -17.37 6.58
C GLU A 9 7.44 -15.92 7.02
N TYR A 10 6.44 -15.25 6.40
CA TYR A 10 6.00 -13.90 6.74
C TYR A 10 4.58 -13.90 7.26
N GLU A 11 4.28 -12.98 8.17
CA GLU A 11 2.93 -12.73 8.66
C GLU A 11 2.24 -11.67 7.80
N PHE A 12 0.97 -11.89 7.50
CA PHE A 12 0.13 -11.00 6.71
C PHE A 12 -1.07 -10.54 7.52
N THR A 13 -1.31 -9.23 7.54
CA THR A 13 -2.54 -8.66 8.10
C THR A 13 -3.43 -8.17 6.95
N PHE A 14 -4.61 -8.72 6.85
CA PHE A 14 -5.65 -8.30 5.91
C PHE A 14 -6.70 -7.46 6.63
N ILE A 15 -6.85 -6.21 6.19
CA ILE A 15 -7.89 -5.31 6.71
C ILE A 15 -8.95 -5.21 5.62
N THR A 16 -10.03 -5.97 5.75
CA THR A 16 -11.06 -6.08 4.71
C THR A 16 -12.37 -6.61 5.25
N SER A 17 -13.47 -6.25 4.60
CA SER A 17 -14.80 -6.84 4.83
C SER A 17 -15.18 -7.94 3.83
N GLN A 18 -14.35 -8.15 2.80
CA GLN A 18 -14.68 -9.01 1.67
C GLN A 18 -14.22 -10.48 1.82
N ILE A 19 -13.34 -10.74 2.79
CA ILE A 19 -12.81 -12.08 3.03
C ILE A 19 -13.42 -12.61 4.32
N THR A 20 -13.86 -13.86 4.30
CA THR A 20 -14.36 -14.56 5.47
C THR A 20 -13.28 -15.44 6.10
N GLU A 21 -13.41 -15.75 7.38
CA GLU A 21 -12.48 -16.64 8.09
C GLU A 21 -12.38 -18.04 7.45
N ASN A 22 -13.47 -18.53 6.86
CA ASN A 22 -13.50 -19.82 6.18
C ASN A 22 -12.65 -19.88 4.90
N GLU A 23 -12.31 -18.73 4.33
CA GLU A 23 -11.44 -18.63 3.15
C GLU A 23 -9.96 -18.60 3.51
N ILE A 24 -9.64 -18.44 4.80
CA ILE A 24 -8.27 -18.39 5.32
C ILE A 24 -7.87 -19.77 5.81
N LEU A 25 -7.00 -20.41 5.05
CA LEU A 25 -6.50 -21.76 5.37
C LEU A 25 -5.05 -21.71 5.93
N SER A 26 -4.43 -20.54 5.95
CA SER A 26 -3.03 -20.39 6.33
C SER A 26 -2.89 -19.68 7.69
N ASN A 27 -2.07 -20.23 8.57
CA ASN A 27 -1.87 -19.72 9.94
C ASN A 27 -1.08 -18.39 10.00
N ASN A 28 -0.49 -17.95 8.88
CA ASN A 28 0.26 -16.71 8.79
C ASN A 28 -0.59 -15.51 8.33
N ILE A 29 -1.92 -15.66 8.30
CA ILE A 29 -2.86 -14.59 7.96
C ILE A 29 -3.65 -14.17 9.19
N ASN A 30 -3.51 -12.91 9.55
CA ASN A 30 -4.36 -12.23 10.53
C ASN A 30 -5.43 -11.42 9.80
N LEU A 31 -6.70 -11.79 9.98
CA LEU A 31 -7.83 -11.08 9.39
C LEU A 31 -8.38 -10.06 10.38
N VAL A 32 -8.36 -8.80 9.98
CA VAL A 32 -8.99 -7.70 10.70
C VAL A 32 -10.21 -7.26 9.89
N LYS A 33 -11.39 -7.45 10.45
CA LYS A 33 -12.65 -7.02 9.81
C LYS A 33 -12.75 -5.50 9.87
N GLY A 34 -12.97 -4.89 8.73
CA GLY A 34 -13.21 -3.45 8.62
C GLY A 34 -14.32 -3.18 7.61
N HIS A 35 -15.36 -2.48 8.02
CA HIS A 35 -16.43 -2.00 7.14
C HIS A 35 -16.29 -0.49 6.94
N TRP A 36 -16.14 -0.06 5.70
CA TRP A 36 -16.04 1.36 5.33
C TRP A 36 -17.17 2.23 5.89
N ASN A 37 -18.35 1.64 6.05
CA ASN A 37 -19.54 2.37 6.50
C ASN A 37 -19.78 2.35 8.01
N LEU A 38 -19.01 1.58 8.78
CA LEU A 38 -19.25 1.36 10.21
C LEU A 38 -18.17 1.93 11.12
N SER A 39 -17.10 2.52 10.57
CA SER A 39 -15.98 3.11 11.33
C SER A 39 -15.47 2.19 12.45
N GLU A 40 -15.37 0.88 12.17
CA GLU A 40 -14.95 -0.12 13.15
C GLU A 40 -13.49 0.04 13.58
N LEU A 41 -12.67 0.68 12.72
CA LEU A 41 -11.28 1.02 13.02
C LEU A 41 -11.10 2.53 13.02
N THR A 42 -10.52 3.04 14.09
CA THR A 42 -10.09 4.43 14.19
C THR A 42 -8.80 4.67 13.39
N ASP A 43 -8.53 5.92 13.01
CA ASP A 43 -7.27 6.30 12.37
C ASP A 43 -6.04 5.90 13.20
N ILE A 44 -6.16 5.93 14.54
CA ILE A 44 -5.10 5.52 15.45
C ILE A 44 -4.82 4.01 15.35
N GLU A 45 -5.86 3.20 15.22
CA GLU A 45 -5.71 1.75 15.05
C GLU A 45 -5.14 1.41 13.68
N ILE A 46 -5.58 2.08 12.63
CA ILE A 46 -5.03 1.91 11.27
C ILE A 46 -3.53 2.27 11.26
N ARG A 47 -3.14 3.37 11.91
CA ARG A 47 -1.72 3.76 12.03
C ARG A 47 -0.86 2.69 12.70
N LYS A 48 -1.36 1.99 13.72
CA LYS A 48 -0.63 0.90 14.38
C LYS A 48 -0.31 -0.25 13.43
N PHE A 49 -1.21 -0.55 12.49
CA PHE A 49 -0.92 -1.57 11.47
C PHE A 49 0.21 -1.14 10.54
N TYR A 50 0.21 0.11 10.07
CA TYR A 50 1.33 0.61 9.27
C TYR A 50 2.64 0.68 10.08
N ASP A 51 2.61 1.13 11.33
CA ASP A 51 3.79 1.24 12.19
C ASP A 51 4.50 -0.11 12.41
N SER A 52 3.72 -1.19 12.46
CA SER A 52 4.24 -2.56 12.58
C SER A 52 4.58 -3.23 11.24
N ALA A 53 4.13 -2.67 10.12
CA ALA A 53 4.31 -3.29 8.81
C ALA A 53 5.70 -3.04 8.22
N LYS A 54 6.27 -4.07 7.59
CA LYS A 54 7.48 -3.93 6.77
C LYS A 54 7.18 -3.52 5.34
N LEU A 55 6.02 -3.93 4.83
CA LEU A 55 5.54 -3.64 3.47
C LEU A 55 4.02 -3.50 3.48
N THR A 56 3.49 -2.69 2.57
CA THR A 56 2.07 -2.66 2.22
C THR A 56 1.88 -3.21 0.81
N LEU A 57 1.00 -4.19 0.68
CA LEU A 57 0.70 -4.86 -0.59
C LEU A 57 -0.69 -4.44 -1.05
N ILE A 58 -0.79 -3.95 -2.29
CA ILE A 58 -2.04 -3.49 -2.90
C ILE A 58 -2.25 -4.22 -4.24
N PRO A 59 -2.64 -5.50 -4.21
CA PRO A 59 -2.94 -6.26 -5.42
C PRO A 59 -4.31 -5.83 -5.95
N LEU A 60 -4.30 -5.23 -7.15
CA LEU A 60 -5.51 -4.73 -7.81
C LEU A 60 -5.82 -5.55 -9.06
N ILE A 61 -7.10 -5.67 -9.37
CA ILE A 61 -7.56 -6.14 -10.67
C ILE A 61 -7.43 -4.97 -11.67
N GLU A 62 -7.05 -5.28 -12.91
CA GLU A 62 -6.94 -4.28 -13.97
C GLU A 62 -8.25 -3.49 -14.13
N SER A 63 -8.15 -2.17 -14.06
CA SER A 63 -9.28 -1.26 -14.12
C SER A 63 -8.85 0.12 -14.60
N TYR A 64 -9.77 0.89 -15.20
CA TYR A 64 -9.62 2.33 -15.42
C TYR A 64 -10.02 3.16 -14.19
N GLN A 65 -10.72 2.56 -13.23
CA GLN A 65 -11.12 3.25 -12.01
C GLN A 65 -9.95 3.33 -11.06
N PRO A 66 -9.61 4.52 -10.54
CA PRO A 66 -8.60 4.68 -9.50
C PRO A 66 -8.91 3.85 -8.27
N SER A 67 -7.94 3.07 -7.81
CA SER A 67 -8.06 2.21 -6.63
C SER A 67 -6.74 2.14 -5.86
N GLY A 68 -6.82 1.87 -4.56
CA GLY A 68 -5.65 1.69 -3.70
C GLY A 68 -4.93 2.98 -3.29
N GLN A 69 -5.35 4.15 -3.80
CA GLN A 69 -4.67 5.43 -3.57
C GLN A 69 -4.62 5.82 -2.09
N SER A 70 -5.72 5.76 -1.35
CA SER A 70 -5.73 6.13 0.07
C SER A 70 -4.81 5.22 0.90
N VAL A 71 -4.84 3.92 0.63
CA VAL A 71 -3.96 2.93 1.30
C VAL A 71 -2.49 3.20 0.96
N ALA A 72 -2.17 3.49 -0.31
CA ALA A 72 -0.81 3.80 -0.72
C ALA A 72 -0.29 5.08 -0.05
N LEU A 73 -1.06 6.19 -0.10
CA LEU A 73 -0.65 7.46 0.49
C LEU A 73 -0.49 7.38 2.01
N GLN A 74 -1.40 6.70 2.70
CA GLN A 74 -1.29 6.45 4.15
C GLN A 74 -0.03 5.65 4.50
N SER A 75 0.21 4.55 3.78
CA SER A 75 1.40 3.73 3.97
C SER A 75 2.69 4.52 3.76
N MET A 76 2.78 5.27 2.65
CA MET A 76 3.93 6.11 2.32
C MET A 76 4.16 7.22 3.34
N SER A 77 3.10 7.84 3.87
CA SER A 77 3.20 8.86 4.93
C SER A 77 3.80 8.31 6.22
N MET A 78 3.55 7.02 6.49
CA MET A 78 4.15 6.30 7.63
C MET A 78 5.56 5.75 7.34
N GLY A 79 6.09 5.99 6.13
CA GLY A 79 7.39 5.47 5.72
C GLY A 79 7.40 3.96 5.51
N VAL A 80 6.28 3.37 5.11
CA VAL A 80 6.19 1.95 4.79
C VAL A 80 6.20 1.77 3.27
N PRO A 81 7.13 0.99 2.70
CA PRO A 81 7.19 0.76 1.27
C PRO A 81 5.92 0.09 0.73
N VAL A 82 5.49 0.53 -0.43
CA VAL A 82 4.27 0.06 -1.10
C VAL A 82 4.62 -0.72 -2.35
N LEU A 83 4.04 -1.93 -2.48
CA LEU A 83 3.95 -2.68 -3.71
C LEU A 83 2.51 -2.61 -4.21
N ILE A 84 2.29 -2.10 -5.42
CA ILE A 84 0.96 -1.90 -5.98
C ILE A 84 0.88 -2.39 -7.43
N THR A 85 -0.21 -3.05 -7.80
CA THR A 85 -0.46 -3.38 -9.21
C THR A 85 -0.53 -2.11 -10.05
N LYS A 86 0.24 -2.04 -11.13
CA LYS A 86 0.18 -0.96 -12.09
C LYS A 86 -1.04 -1.17 -12.99
N THR A 87 -2.11 -0.47 -12.70
CA THR A 87 -3.34 -0.50 -13.50
C THR A 87 -3.44 0.75 -14.36
N ARG A 88 -4.26 0.72 -15.43
CA ARG A 88 -4.56 1.90 -16.25
C ARG A 88 -5.29 3.00 -15.48
N GLY A 89 -5.93 2.67 -14.37
CA GLY A 89 -6.59 3.61 -13.46
C GLY A 89 -5.69 4.14 -12.35
N PHE A 90 -4.37 3.95 -12.41
CA PHE A 90 -3.49 4.57 -11.42
C PHE A 90 -3.61 6.09 -11.51
N TRP A 91 -3.78 6.75 -10.35
CA TRP A 91 -4.27 8.14 -10.28
C TRP A 91 -3.27 9.23 -10.65
N ASP A 92 -1.95 8.94 -10.61
CA ASP A 92 -0.96 10.01 -10.74
C ASP A 92 0.43 9.47 -11.12
N PHE A 93 0.58 8.94 -12.33
CA PHE A 93 1.85 8.38 -12.80
C PHE A 93 2.99 9.40 -12.83
N GLU A 94 2.69 10.69 -13.03
CA GLU A 94 3.70 11.73 -13.21
C GLU A 94 4.47 12.01 -11.93
N ASN A 95 3.87 11.78 -10.78
CA ASN A 95 4.48 12.02 -9.48
C ASN A 95 5.16 10.80 -8.87
N PHE A 96 4.87 9.59 -9.35
CA PHE A 96 5.39 8.36 -8.77
C PHE A 96 6.40 7.67 -9.67
N GLU A 97 7.65 7.62 -9.23
CA GLU A 97 8.71 6.88 -9.88
C GLU A 97 8.82 5.47 -9.29
N ASN A 98 8.82 4.46 -10.19
CA ASN A 98 9.02 3.06 -9.80
C ASN A 98 10.38 2.86 -9.12
N ASN A 99 10.42 2.05 -8.07
CA ASN A 99 11.62 1.77 -7.26
C ASN A 99 12.24 2.98 -6.54
N LYS A 100 11.52 4.09 -6.50
CA LYS A 100 11.94 5.30 -5.77
C LYS A 100 10.89 5.70 -4.74
N HIS A 101 9.63 5.80 -5.15
CA HIS A 101 8.53 6.18 -4.28
C HIS A 101 7.66 4.97 -3.87
N LEU A 102 7.50 4.02 -4.78
CA LEU A 102 6.78 2.77 -4.60
C LEU A 102 7.32 1.72 -5.59
N ILE A 103 6.81 0.50 -5.52
CA ILE A 103 7.14 -0.57 -6.46
C ILE A 103 5.90 -0.93 -7.26
N PHE A 104 5.92 -0.67 -8.56
CA PHE A 104 4.87 -1.09 -9.48
C PHE A 104 5.02 -2.55 -9.86
N ILE A 105 3.95 -3.32 -9.69
CA ILE A 105 3.82 -4.68 -10.19
C ILE A 105 3.11 -4.62 -11.53
N GLU A 106 3.86 -4.72 -12.63
CA GLU A 106 3.32 -4.64 -14.00
C GLU A 106 2.68 -5.97 -14.43
N ASN A 107 3.34 -7.09 -14.13
CA ASN A 107 2.76 -8.42 -14.32
C ASN A 107 2.15 -8.90 -13.01
N ASN A 108 0.82 -8.88 -12.92
CA ASN A 108 0.07 -9.23 -11.71
C ASN A 108 -0.01 -10.76 -11.45
N SER A 109 1.06 -11.50 -11.78
CA SER A 109 1.17 -12.92 -11.48
C SER A 109 1.62 -13.15 -10.05
N LEU A 110 1.23 -14.27 -9.46
CA LEU A 110 1.66 -14.69 -8.12
C LEU A 110 3.20 -14.75 -8.01
N GLU A 111 3.84 -15.27 -9.04
CA GLU A 111 5.31 -15.38 -9.09
C GLU A 111 6.00 -14.01 -9.02
N THR A 112 5.48 -13.01 -9.75
CA THR A 112 6.01 -11.65 -9.73
C THR A 112 5.87 -11.03 -8.34
N TRP A 113 4.72 -11.16 -7.71
CA TRP A 113 4.50 -10.67 -6.34
C TRP A 113 5.46 -11.31 -5.35
N VAL A 114 5.56 -12.64 -5.34
CA VAL A 114 6.47 -13.38 -4.44
C VAL A 114 7.92 -12.95 -4.63
N LYS A 115 8.35 -12.82 -5.89
CA LYS A 115 9.72 -12.37 -6.22
C LYS A 115 9.99 -10.95 -5.70
N GLU A 116 9.12 -9.98 -6.01
CA GLU A 116 9.35 -8.58 -5.61
C GLU A 116 9.29 -8.40 -4.09
N ILE A 117 8.41 -9.11 -3.39
CA ILE A 117 8.35 -9.11 -1.92
C ILE A 117 9.68 -9.60 -1.33
N LYS A 118 10.18 -10.73 -1.80
CA LYS A 118 11.46 -11.29 -1.32
C LYS A 118 12.63 -10.35 -1.63
N LEU A 119 12.65 -9.75 -2.81
CA LEU A 119 13.70 -8.80 -3.21
C LEU A 119 13.75 -7.59 -2.30
N ILE A 120 12.62 -6.92 -2.06
CA ILE A 120 12.62 -5.71 -1.23
C ILE A 120 12.91 -6.02 0.25
N LEU A 121 12.44 -7.16 0.76
CA LEU A 121 12.71 -7.55 2.15
C LEU A 121 14.15 -7.98 2.39
N SER A 122 14.87 -8.44 1.35
CA SER A 122 16.28 -8.82 1.44
C SER A 122 17.25 -7.65 1.18
N ASP A 123 16.77 -6.54 0.61
CA ASP A 123 17.56 -5.37 0.26
C ASP A 123 17.22 -4.18 1.18
N SER A 124 17.90 -4.11 2.31
CA SER A 124 17.67 -3.07 3.32
C SER A 124 17.99 -1.66 2.81
N GLU A 125 19.00 -1.50 1.95
CA GLU A 125 19.37 -0.19 1.39
C GLU A 125 18.27 0.32 0.45
N ARG A 126 17.81 -0.51 -0.49
CA ARG A 126 16.69 -0.20 -1.39
C ARG A 126 15.42 0.11 -0.59
N CYS A 127 15.13 -0.66 0.45
CA CYS A 127 13.99 -0.45 1.33
C CYS A 127 14.05 0.94 1.98
N GLU A 128 15.18 1.33 2.57
CA GLU A 128 15.34 2.63 3.22
C GLU A 128 15.29 3.80 2.21
N VAL A 129 15.83 3.63 1.01
CA VAL A 129 15.70 4.65 -0.05
C VAL A 129 14.22 4.88 -0.39
N ILE A 130 13.44 3.82 -0.61
CA ILE A 130 12.02 3.93 -0.93
C ILE A 130 11.25 4.56 0.22
N LYS A 131 11.45 4.14 1.47
CA LYS A 131 10.82 4.74 2.65
C LYS A 131 11.01 6.26 2.70
N ASN A 132 12.26 6.71 2.62
CA ASN A 132 12.58 8.11 2.74
C ASN A 132 12.02 8.93 1.56
N LYS A 133 12.17 8.44 0.33
CA LYS A 133 11.69 9.13 -0.87
C LYS A 133 10.17 9.17 -0.98
N SER A 134 9.49 8.08 -0.57
CA SER A 134 8.04 8.06 -0.53
C SER A 134 7.48 9.06 0.47
N ARG A 135 8.03 9.09 1.69
CA ARG A 135 7.63 10.03 2.73
C ARG A 135 7.88 11.48 2.31
N ASP A 136 9.07 11.78 1.79
CA ASP A 136 9.40 13.10 1.24
C ASP A 136 8.41 13.56 0.17
N LEU A 137 7.97 12.65 -0.71
CA LEU A 137 6.98 12.95 -1.75
C LEU A 137 5.63 13.31 -1.12
N ILE A 138 5.16 12.52 -0.14
CA ILE A 138 3.89 12.78 0.54
C ILE A 138 3.91 14.14 1.23
N GLU A 139 4.94 14.42 2.01
CA GLU A 139 5.07 15.69 2.74
C GLU A 139 5.11 16.91 1.79
N LYS A 140 5.70 16.77 0.60
CA LYS A 140 5.83 17.86 -0.36
C LYS A 140 4.62 18.09 -1.26
N LYS A 141 3.89 17.03 -1.62
CA LYS A 141 2.85 17.10 -2.66
C LYS A 141 1.45 16.73 -2.21
N PHE A 142 1.33 15.87 -1.18
CA PHE A 142 0.05 15.28 -0.76
C PHE A 142 -0.34 15.67 0.67
N ASP A 143 0.36 16.63 1.28
CA ASP A 143 -0.01 17.20 2.56
C ASP A 143 -1.24 18.10 2.45
N LEU A 144 -2.07 18.13 3.49
CA LEU A 144 -3.30 18.93 3.53
C LEU A 144 -3.01 20.43 3.38
N SER A 145 -1.91 20.92 3.93
CA SER A 145 -1.51 22.32 3.81
C SER A 145 -1.24 22.68 2.35
N LYS A 146 -0.54 21.79 1.64
CA LYS A 146 -0.27 21.95 0.21
C LYS A 146 -1.56 21.93 -0.63
N PHE A 147 -2.46 21.00 -0.34
CA PHE A 147 -3.78 20.96 -0.98
C PHE A 147 -4.54 22.29 -0.79
N ASN A 148 -4.57 22.82 0.44
CA ASN A 148 -5.24 24.07 0.73
C ASN A 148 -4.60 25.27 -0.01
N GLU A 149 -3.26 25.35 -0.07
CA GLU A 149 -2.56 26.37 -0.83
C GLU A 149 -2.93 26.34 -2.33
N ASP A 150 -2.94 25.14 -2.91
CA ASP A 150 -3.24 24.99 -4.34
C ASP A 150 -4.72 25.25 -4.63
N LEU A 151 -5.62 24.87 -3.73
CA LEU A 151 -7.05 25.21 -3.83
C LEU A 151 -7.28 26.72 -3.80
N ILE A 152 -6.63 27.45 -2.89
CA ILE A 152 -6.74 28.91 -2.79
C ILE A 152 -6.28 29.58 -4.11
N LYS A 153 -5.22 29.11 -4.74
CA LYS A 153 -4.73 29.62 -6.04
C LYS A 153 -5.71 29.40 -7.20
N LEU A 154 -6.57 28.38 -7.12
CA LEU A 154 -7.58 28.12 -8.14
C LEU A 154 -8.82 28.98 -8.00
N ILE A 155 -9.05 29.55 -6.81
CA ILE A 155 -10.25 30.36 -6.51
C ILE A 155 -9.98 31.86 -6.73
N HIS A 156 -8.73 32.27 -6.74
CA HIS A 156 -8.26 33.65 -6.98
C HIS A 156 -7.61 33.79 -8.35
#